data_7de6d65558d297c4065218458f6834a2
#
_entry.id   7de6d65558d297c4065218458f6834a2
#
_cell.length_a   1.000
_cell.length_b   1.000
_cell.length_c   1.000
_cell.angle_alpha   90.00
_cell.angle_beta   90.00
_cell.angle_gamma   90.00
#
_symmetry.space_group_name_H-M   'P 1'
#
loop_
_entity.id
_entity.type
_entity.pdbx_description
1 polymer ?
#
loop_
_entity_poly.entity_id
_entity_poly.type
_entity_poly.pdbx_seq_one_letter_code
_entity_poly.pdbx_strand_id
1 'polypeptide(L)'
;MRAIVAESTGGPEILEYKNMIVPEPSAGEVRIRVLKASVHFADIKKRKGTKGSGTPGILGLDAVGIIDKLGHDVKGLRIGDRVITFVKTGAYAEYAVANAMLVYPIADHVDPAVAAACPVPSFLSFMLLERVGRLEKGETVLVHAASGGTGLTLIQLARKLGAGKIIGTVSDNQKAALPMKLGADYCVTYDNLSQSIQNLTDGTGADLILDSLAGSVMEESFTCLAPYGRLVNYGNAGGAAGFIKTSDVHASCRALLGYSLGTTRKKRPEDLQHIADKVISLVELGDITFPSIQEFKLEDANKAHQLMESRTHAGKIILHITD
;
A
#
# COMPACT_ATOMS: atom_id res chain seq x y z
N MET A 1 2.50 11.26 25.43
CA MET A 1 1.57 11.01 24.32
C MET A 1 0.87 9.67 24.46
N ARG A 2 -0.33 9.56 23.95
CA ARG A 2 -1.03 8.29 23.86
C ARG A 2 -0.61 7.51 22.60
N ALA A 3 -0.47 6.21 22.71
CA ALA A 3 -0.04 5.34 21.62
C ALA A 3 -0.58 3.91 21.80
N ILE A 4 -0.69 3.18 20.70
CA ILE A 4 -0.88 1.73 20.69
C ILE A 4 0.48 1.05 20.62
N VAL A 5 0.77 0.23 21.62
CA VAL A 5 2.05 -0.46 21.78
C VAL A 5 1.85 -1.97 21.77
N ALA A 6 2.70 -2.69 21.05
CA ALA A 6 2.81 -4.15 21.09
C ALA A 6 4.18 -4.52 21.69
N GLU A 7 4.21 -5.01 22.92
CA GLU A 7 5.45 -5.38 23.61
C GLU A 7 5.93 -6.80 23.29
N SER A 8 5.09 -7.58 22.62
CA SER A 8 5.39 -8.93 22.13
C SER A 8 4.76 -9.13 20.76
N THR A 9 5.03 -10.24 20.12
CA THR A 9 4.34 -10.67 18.90
C THR A 9 3.12 -11.51 19.27
N GLY A 10 2.02 -11.38 18.51
CA GLY A 10 0.79 -12.13 18.81
C GLY A 10 -0.42 -11.70 18.00
N GLY A 11 -1.61 -12.01 18.50
CA GLY A 11 -2.90 -11.61 17.96
C GLY A 11 -3.23 -10.15 18.24
N PRO A 12 -4.41 -9.65 17.79
CA PRO A 12 -4.83 -8.25 17.99
C PRO A 12 -4.94 -7.83 19.46
N GLU A 13 -5.12 -8.78 20.38
CA GLU A 13 -5.25 -8.57 21.82
C GLU A 13 -4.00 -7.99 22.49
N ILE A 14 -2.81 -8.12 21.85
CA ILE A 14 -1.56 -7.57 22.39
C ILE A 14 -1.40 -6.07 22.15
N LEU A 15 -2.32 -5.45 21.43
CA LEU A 15 -2.30 -4.02 21.14
C LEU A 15 -2.83 -3.24 22.35
N GLU A 16 -1.93 -2.63 23.10
CA GLU A 16 -2.25 -1.93 24.33
C GLU A 16 -2.20 -0.41 24.15
N TYR A 17 -3.23 0.29 24.65
CA TYR A 17 -3.30 1.74 24.67
C TYR A 17 -2.55 2.29 25.87
N LYS A 18 -1.40 2.91 25.65
CA LYS A 18 -0.47 3.33 26.72
C LYS A 18 -0.05 4.79 26.58
N ASN A 19 0.41 5.34 27.72
CA ASN A 19 1.13 6.62 27.73
C ASN A 19 2.61 6.37 27.44
N MET A 20 3.14 7.07 26.44
CA MET A 20 4.52 6.99 25.99
C MET A 20 5.18 8.36 26.03
N ILE A 21 6.51 8.39 26.07
CA ILE A 21 7.28 9.64 25.93
C ILE A 21 7.08 10.17 24.50
N VAL A 22 6.89 11.47 24.37
CA VAL A 22 6.83 12.12 23.05
C VAL A 22 8.22 12.06 22.40
N PRO A 23 8.34 11.51 21.16
CA PRO A 23 9.64 11.37 20.52
C PRO A 23 10.19 12.74 20.08
N GLU A 24 11.51 12.88 20.10
CA GLU A 24 12.20 14.08 19.61
C GLU A 24 12.82 13.84 18.23
N PRO A 25 12.67 14.78 17.29
CA PRO A 25 13.28 14.65 15.96
C PRO A 25 14.78 14.95 16.03
N SER A 26 15.58 14.10 15.39
CA SER A 26 17.01 14.29 15.15
C SER A 26 17.26 15.22 13.95
N ALA A 27 18.53 15.44 13.58
CA ALA A 27 18.89 16.16 12.35
C ALA A 27 18.27 15.50 11.12
N GLY A 28 17.67 16.29 10.22
CA GLY A 28 16.98 15.81 9.02
C GLY A 28 15.65 15.11 9.28
N GLU A 29 15.12 15.16 10.51
CA GLU A 29 13.82 14.58 10.87
C GLU A 29 12.84 15.68 11.30
N VAL A 30 11.55 15.36 11.20
CA VAL A 30 10.47 16.20 11.71
C VAL A 30 9.58 15.40 12.64
N ARG A 31 9.00 16.07 13.64
CA ARG A 31 7.94 15.52 14.47
C ARG A 31 6.59 16.00 13.94
N ILE A 32 5.65 15.09 13.89
CA ILE A 32 4.32 15.29 13.34
C ILE A 32 3.30 14.98 14.43
N ARG A 33 2.39 15.92 14.71
CA ARG A 33 1.16 15.63 15.44
C ARG A 33 0.24 14.91 14.48
N VAL A 34 -0.03 13.63 14.77
CA VAL A 34 -0.77 12.74 13.89
C VAL A 34 -2.26 13.00 14.04
N LEU A 35 -2.95 13.26 12.95
CA LEU A 35 -4.41 13.36 12.87
C LEU A 35 -5.02 11.99 12.63
N LYS A 36 -4.58 11.31 11.59
CA LYS A 36 -5.06 9.96 11.23
C LYS A 36 -3.91 9.10 10.69
N ALA A 37 -4.03 7.79 10.90
CA ALA A 37 -3.06 6.79 10.42
C ALA A 37 -3.76 5.64 9.69
N SER A 38 -3.12 5.10 8.64
CA SER A 38 -3.65 3.91 7.94
C SER A 38 -3.28 2.61 8.65
N VAL A 39 -4.18 1.64 8.56
CA VAL A 39 -3.90 0.24 8.90
C VAL A 39 -3.53 -0.53 7.63
N HIS A 40 -2.40 -1.23 7.68
CA HIS A 40 -1.89 -2.02 6.56
C HIS A 40 -1.68 -3.48 6.93
N PHE A 41 -1.77 -4.37 5.96
CA PHE A 41 -1.45 -5.79 6.17
C PHE A 41 0.00 -6.00 6.64
N ALA A 42 0.90 -5.06 6.31
CA ALA A 42 2.28 -5.06 6.81
C ALA A 42 2.36 -4.83 8.33
N ASP A 43 1.43 -4.08 8.93
CA ASP A 43 1.33 -3.89 10.39
C ASP A 43 0.89 -5.20 11.07
N ILE A 44 -0.06 -5.91 10.46
CA ILE A 44 -0.47 -7.25 10.90
C ILE A 44 0.74 -8.20 10.91
N LYS A 45 1.52 -8.22 9.82
CA LYS A 45 2.71 -9.07 9.71
C LYS A 45 3.78 -8.71 10.74
N LYS A 46 3.99 -7.41 11.00
CA LYS A 46 4.93 -6.94 12.03
C LYS A 46 4.45 -7.34 13.42
N ARG A 47 3.16 -7.12 13.74
CA ARG A 47 2.56 -7.54 14.99
C ARG A 47 2.70 -9.04 15.24
N LYS A 48 2.46 -9.88 14.21
CA LYS A 48 2.59 -11.35 14.28
C LYS A 48 4.05 -11.85 14.31
N GLY A 49 5.05 -10.97 14.16
CA GLY A 49 6.45 -11.38 14.09
C GLY A 49 6.86 -12.06 12.77
N THR A 50 6.00 -12.05 11.76
CA THR A 50 6.33 -12.62 10.44
C THR A 50 7.05 -11.64 9.51
N LYS A 51 7.31 -10.41 9.99
CA LYS A 51 8.05 -9.37 9.30
C LYS A 51 8.92 -8.59 10.28
N GLY A 52 10.23 -8.70 10.10
CA GLY A 52 11.22 -8.08 10.98
C GLY A 52 11.54 -8.96 12.18
N SER A 53 12.50 -8.52 12.99
CA SER A 53 12.93 -9.17 14.24
C SER A 53 12.70 -8.21 15.41
N GLY A 54 12.49 -8.78 16.61
CA GLY A 54 12.32 -8.02 17.85
C GLY A 54 10.87 -7.63 18.15
N THR A 55 10.73 -6.82 19.20
CA THR A 55 9.44 -6.29 19.67
C THR A 55 8.80 -5.37 18.63
N PRO A 56 7.51 -5.53 18.31
CA PRO A 56 6.85 -4.69 17.32
C PRO A 56 6.84 -3.19 17.68
N GLY A 57 6.70 -2.86 18.97
CA GLY A 57 6.61 -1.49 19.46
C GLY A 57 5.36 -0.77 18.98
N ILE A 58 5.47 0.51 18.64
CA ILE A 58 4.37 1.27 18.02
C ILE A 58 4.30 0.90 16.54
N LEU A 59 3.10 0.54 16.07
CA LEU A 59 2.83 0.18 14.68
C LEU A 59 2.44 1.40 13.84
N GLY A 60 2.09 1.17 12.57
CA GLY A 60 1.70 2.18 11.60
C GLY A 60 2.86 2.64 10.73
N LEU A 61 2.63 2.66 9.42
CA LEU A 61 3.65 2.97 8.41
C LEU A 61 3.58 4.39 7.92
N ASP A 62 2.39 4.98 7.90
CA ASP A 62 2.07 6.26 7.31
C ASP A 62 0.96 6.99 8.08
N ALA A 63 0.92 8.28 7.89
CA ALA A 63 -0.04 9.15 8.55
C ALA A 63 -0.31 10.43 7.74
N VAL A 64 -1.39 11.11 8.08
CA VAL A 64 -1.60 12.54 7.86
C VAL A 64 -1.50 13.24 9.20
N GLY A 65 -0.90 14.42 9.22
CA GLY A 65 -0.75 15.22 10.44
C GLY A 65 -0.20 16.62 10.17
N ILE A 66 0.12 17.31 11.26
CA ILE A 66 0.67 18.66 11.25
C ILE A 66 2.10 18.60 11.78
N ILE A 67 3.04 19.23 11.11
CA ILE A 67 4.41 19.38 11.62
C ILE A 67 4.38 20.27 12.87
N ASP A 68 4.81 19.74 14.01
CA ASP A 68 4.89 20.50 15.26
C ASP A 68 6.31 20.81 15.71
N LYS A 69 7.30 20.07 15.19
CA LYS A 69 8.72 20.32 15.49
C LYS A 69 9.62 19.91 14.32
N LEU A 70 10.65 20.72 14.06
CA LEU A 70 11.70 20.43 13.08
C LEU A 70 12.99 20.07 13.82
N GLY A 71 13.68 19.04 13.35
CA GLY A 71 15.07 18.78 13.68
C GLY A 71 16.01 19.76 12.96
N HIS A 72 17.31 19.69 13.30
CA HIS A 72 18.30 20.49 12.61
C HIS A 72 18.40 20.09 11.13
N ASP A 73 18.81 21.00 10.27
CA ASP A 73 19.08 20.81 8.84
C ASP A 73 17.85 20.46 7.97
N VAL A 74 16.62 20.56 8.49
CA VAL A 74 15.40 20.40 7.70
C VAL A 74 15.19 21.65 6.84
N LYS A 75 14.95 21.45 5.54
CA LYS A 75 14.69 22.51 4.56
C LYS A 75 13.36 22.24 3.84
N GLY A 76 12.69 23.32 3.42
CA GLY A 76 11.47 23.24 2.59
C GLY A 76 10.19 22.85 3.34
N LEU A 77 10.26 22.56 4.65
CA LEU A 77 9.12 22.26 5.52
C LEU A 77 9.03 23.28 6.65
N ARG A 78 7.82 23.55 7.15
CA ARG A 78 7.55 24.53 8.21
C ARG A 78 6.68 23.92 9.31
N ILE A 79 6.85 24.39 10.53
CA ILE A 79 5.90 24.10 11.62
C ILE A 79 4.54 24.65 11.21
N GLY A 80 3.49 23.83 11.38
CA GLY A 80 2.14 24.12 10.96
C GLY A 80 1.77 23.55 9.59
N ASP A 81 2.73 23.13 8.76
CA ASP A 81 2.42 22.47 7.48
C ASP A 81 1.60 21.19 7.71
N ARG A 82 0.51 21.05 6.98
CA ARG A 82 -0.25 19.80 6.89
C ARG A 82 0.42 18.88 5.91
N VAL A 83 0.71 17.64 6.34
CA VAL A 83 1.53 16.72 5.58
C VAL A 83 0.99 15.30 5.61
N ILE A 84 1.26 14.55 4.55
CA ILE A 84 1.27 13.09 4.55
C ILE A 84 2.70 12.60 4.69
N THR A 85 2.90 11.45 5.33
CA THR A 85 4.25 10.99 5.65
C THR A 85 4.37 9.49 5.78
N PHE A 86 5.58 8.99 5.55
CA PHE A 86 6.01 7.68 6.01
C PHE A 86 6.84 7.82 7.28
N VAL A 87 6.33 7.30 8.39
CA VAL A 87 6.95 7.50 9.70
C VAL A 87 8.06 6.48 10.02
N LYS A 88 8.93 6.89 10.94
CA LYS A 88 10.03 6.07 11.50
C LYS A 88 9.61 5.36 12.79
N THR A 89 8.90 6.06 13.66
CA THR A 89 8.60 5.63 15.05
C THR A 89 7.29 4.90 15.23
N GLY A 90 6.48 4.76 14.18
CA GLY A 90 5.12 4.23 14.21
C GLY A 90 4.07 5.34 14.26
N ALA A 91 2.97 5.13 13.50
CA ALA A 91 1.91 6.13 13.33
C ALA A 91 0.71 5.93 14.26
N TYR A 92 0.62 4.84 15.02
CA TYR A 92 -0.46 4.60 15.95
C TYR A 92 -0.20 5.34 17.28
N ALA A 93 0.05 6.64 17.20
CA ALA A 93 0.38 7.50 18.32
C ALA A 93 0.04 8.96 18.00
N GLU A 94 -0.17 9.78 19.02
CA GLU A 94 -0.45 11.21 18.87
C GLU A 94 0.70 11.98 18.19
N TYR A 95 1.94 11.50 18.35
CA TYR A 95 3.13 12.08 17.71
C TYR A 95 3.98 10.99 17.08
N ALA A 96 4.51 11.28 15.91
CA ALA A 96 5.46 10.42 15.20
C ALA A 96 6.63 11.23 14.64
N VAL A 97 7.78 10.59 14.48
CA VAL A 97 8.95 11.17 13.82
C VAL A 97 9.13 10.54 12.44
N ALA A 98 9.46 11.39 11.48
CA ALA A 98 9.73 10.98 10.11
C ALA A 98 11.00 11.65 9.57
N ASN A 99 11.68 10.98 8.63
CA ASN A 99 12.71 11.61 7.82
C ASN A 99 12.05 12.68 6.92
N ALA A 100 12.59 13.89 6.88
CA ALA A 100 12.06 15.01 6.11
C ALA A 100 11.87 14.68 4.61
N MET A 101 12.72 13.81 4.03
CA MET A 101 12.57 13.34 2.65
C MET A 101 11.33 12.46 2.41
N LEU A 102 10.66 12.01 3.46
CA LEU A 102 9.47 11.16 3.41
C LEU A 102 8.23 11.90 3.94
N VAL A 103 8.29 13.22 3.97
CA VAL A 103 7.23 14.13 4.44
C VAL A 103 6.84 15.04 3.29
N TYR A 104 5.55 15.04 2.96
CA TYR A 104 5.04 15.71 1.78
C TYR A 104 3.86 16.59 2.15
N PRO A 105 3.92 17.92 1.90
CA PRO A 105 2.78 18.81 2.05
C PRO A 105 1.58 18.31 1.23
N ILE A 106 0.37 18.46 1.78
CA ILE A 106 -0.88 18.12 1.11
C ILE A 106 -1.90 19.23 1.37
N ALA A 107 -2.66 19.58 0.33
CA ALA A 107 -3.61 20.67 0.38
C ALA A 107 -4.71 20.46 1.45
N ASP A 108 -5.11 21.56 2.09
CA ASP A 108 -6.10 21.55 3.20
C ASP A 108 -7.48 21.07 2.78
N HIS A 109 -7.85 21.22 1.49
CA HIS A 109 -9.15 20.78 0.99
C HIS A 109 -9.28 19.24 0.88
N VAL A 110 -8.15 18.50 0.92
CA VAL A 110 -8.21 17.02 0.90
C VAL A 110 -8.74 16.53 2.25
N ASP A 111 -9.78 15.70 2.22
CA ASP A 111 -10.32 15.10 3.45
C ASP A 111 -9.23 14.36 4.24
N PRO A 112 -9.15 14.51 5.58
CA PRO A 112 -8.10 13.87 6.38
C PRO A 112 -8.08 12.33 6.29
N ALA A 113 -9.22 11.67 6.11
CA ALA A 113 -9.24 10.22 5.95
C ALA A 113 -8.69 9.80 4.58
N VAL A 114 -8.99 10.57 3.52
CA VAL A 114 -8.40 10.40 2.18
C VAL A 114 -6.89 10.62 2.24
N ALA A 115 -6.43 11.69 2.88
CA ALA A 115 -5.02 11.99 3.06
C ALA A 115 -4.28 10.89 3.84
N ALA A 116 -4.89 10.31 4.88
CA ALA A 116 -4.32 9.17 5.61
C ALA A 116 -4.33 7.88 4.77
N ALA A 117 -5.34 7.67 3.92
CA ALA A 117 -5.45 6.48 3.06
C ALA A 117 -4.39 6.46 1.95
N CYS A 118 -3.93 7.62 1.52
CA CYS A 118 -3.17 7.87 0.31
C CYS A 118 -1.72 7.32 0.32
N PRO A 119 -0.85 7.51 1.34
CA PRO A 119 0.60 7.41 1.14
C PRO A 119 1.06 6.05 0.61
N VAL A 120 0.81 4.97 1.35
CA VAL A 120 1.26 3.63 0.90
C VAL A 120 0.63 3.23 -0.42
N PRO A 121 -0.69 3.24 -0.61
CA PRO A 121 -1.29 2.79 -1.87
C PRO A 121 -0.86 3.62 -3.07
N SER A 122 -0.84 4.94 -2.97
CA SER A 122 -0.60 5.81 -4.13
C SER A 122 0.85 5.80 -4.58
N PHE A 123 1.81 5.94 -3.63
CA PHE A 123 3.23 5.86 -3.96
C PHE A 123 3.63 4.47 -4.46
N LEU A 124 3.12 3.41 -3.83
CA LEU A 124 3.38 2.04 -4.25
C LEU A 124 2.84 1.79 -5.65
N SER A 125 1.57 2.15 -5.92
CA SER A 125 0.94 1.92 -7.23
C SER A 125 1.65 2.68 -8.35
N PHE A 126 2.05 3.93 -8.09
CA PHE A 126 2.81 4.72 -9.07
C PHE A 126 4.16 4.06 -9.40
N MET A 127 4.91 3.64 -8.39
CA MET A 127 6.19 2.93 -8.59
C MET A 127 5.99 1.61 -9.34
N LEU A 128 4.96 0.85 -8.99
CA LEU A 128 4.69 -0.45 -9.62
C LEU A 128 4.31 -0.31 -11.10
N LEU A 129 3.49 0.66 -11.46
CA LEU A 129 3.01 0.85 -12.83
C LEU A 129 4.04 1.56 -13.71
N GLU A 130 4.57 2.71 -13.28
CA GLU A 130 5.43 3.52 -14.14
C GLU A 130 6.91 3.11 -14.10
N ARG A 131 7.45 2.80 -12.91
CA ARG A 131 8.89 2.61 -12.76
C ARG A 131 9.32 1.16 -12.89
N VAL A 132 8.59 0.24 -12.29
CA VAL A 132 8.96 -1.18 -12.25
C VAL A 132 8.28 -1.96 -13.36
N GLY A 133 6.96 -1.89 -13.42
CA GLY A 133 6.12 -2.55 -14.43
C GLY A 133 6.20 -1.90 -15.80
N ARG A 134 6.51 -0.60 -15.87
CA ARG A 134 6.63 0.16 -17.13
C ARG A 134 5.42 -0.07 -18.03
N LEU A 135 4.22 0.22 -17.46
CA LEU A 135 2.95 0.05 -18.16
C LEU A 135 2.94 0.87 -19.46
N GLU A 136 2.60 0.23 -20.54
CA GLU A 136 2.39 0.85 -21.85
C GLU A 136 0.89 0.97 -22.16
N LYS A 137 0.55 1.96 -23.00
CA LYS A 137 -0.85 2.15 -23.42
C LYS A 137 -1.36 0.94 -24.19
N GLY A 138 -2.58 0.52 -23.89
CA GLY A 138 -3.24 -0.60 -24.54
C GLY A 138 -2.96 -1.96 -23.91
N GLU A 139 -2.01 -2.07 -22.98
CA GLU A 139 -1.67 -3.33 -22.33
C GLU A 139 -2.79 -3.88 -21.43
N THR A 140 -2.81 -5.19 -21.31
CA THR A 140 -3.67 -5.92 -20.37
C THR A 140 -2.98 -6.06 -19.00
N VAL A 141 -3.62 -5.53 -17.94
CA VAL A 141 -3.10 -5.55 -16.56
C VAL A 141 -3.93 -6.48 -15.70
N LEU A 142 -3.26 -7.41 -15.00
CA LEU A 142 -3.86 -8.24 -13.95
C LEU A 142 -3.44 -7.71 -12.58
N VAL A 143 -4.41 -7.37 -11.74
CA VAL A 143 -4.20 -6.82 -10.39
C VAL A 143 -4.71 -7.80 -9.34
N HIS A 144 -3.80 -8.40 -8.56
CA HIS A 144 -4.19 -9.26 -7.44
C HIS A 144 -4.67 -8.47 -6.23
N ALA A 145 -5.54 -9.11 -5.42
CA ALA A 145 -6.19 -8.50 -4.26
C ALA A 145 -6.85 -7.14 -4.60
N ALA A 146 -7.59 -7.11 -5.70
CA ALA A 146 -8.14 -5.93 -6.33
C ALA A 146 -9.06 -5.09 -5.42
N SER A 147 -9.73 -5.70 -4.43
CA SER A 147 -10.61 -5.01 -3.46
C SER A 147 -9.87 -4.36 -2.29
N GLY A 148 -8.56 -4.59 -2.14
CA GLY A 148 -7.75 -3.93 -1.11
C GLY A 148 -7.32 -2.52 -1.52
N GLY A 149 -6.89 -1.69 -0.55
CA GLY A 149 -6.52 -0.29 -0.81
C GLY A 149 -5.51 -0.12 -1.95
N THR A 150 -4.43 -0.90 -1.99
CA THR A 150 -3.46 -0.86 -3.10
C THR A 150 -4.05 -1.35 -4.41
N GLY A 151 -4.84 -2.44 -4.40
CA GLY A 151 -5.49 -2.98 -5.59
C GLY A 151 -6.43 -1.97 -6.26
N LEU A 152 -7.26 -1.30 -5.45
CA LEU A 152 -8.17 -0.25 -5.93
C LEU A 152 -7.41 0.95 -6.52
N THR A 153 -6.28 1.32 -5.91
CA THR A 153 -5.43 2.42 -6.43
C THR A 153 -4.72 2.02 -7.72
N LEU A 154 -4.22 0.79 -7.81
CA LEU A 154 -3.61 0.24 -9.03
C LEU A 154 -4.57 0.26 -10.22
N ILE A 155 -5.83 -0.14 -9.99
CA ILE A 155 -6.88 -0.14 -11.03
C ILE A 155 -7.12 1.28 -11.56
N GLN A 156 -7.34 2.25 -10.67
CA GLN A 156 -7.58 3.65 -11.06
C GLN A 156 -6.39 4.22 -11.82
N LEU A 157 -5.18 4.02 -11.31
CA LEU A 157 -3.98 4.53 -11.92
C LEU A 157 -3.65 3.84 -13.25
N ALA A 158 -3.83 2.51 -13.36
CA ALA A 158 -3.65 1.78 -14.62
C ALA A 158 -4.60 2.29 -15.69
N ARG A 159 -5.88 2.56 -15.35
CA ARG A 159 -6.85 3.15 -16.26
C ARG A 159 -6.41 4.55 -16.73
N LYS A 160 -5.96 5.39 -15.81
CA LYS A 160 -5.48 6.74 -16.11
C LYS A 160 -4.23 6.71 -17.00
N LEU A 161 -3.35 5.75 -16.82
CA LEU A 161 -2.14 5.57 -17.63
C LEU A 161 -2.41 4.93 -18.99
N GLY A 162 -3.66 4.52 -19.26
CA GLY A 162 -4.08 4.05 -20.56
C GLY A 162 -4.00 2.54 -20.76
N ALA A 163 -4.06 1.74 -19.69
CA ALA A 163 -4.25 0.29 -19.81
C ALA A 163 -5.47 -0.03 -20.67
N GLY A 164 -5.31 -0.95 -21.61
CA GLY A 164 -6.37 -1.35 -22.55
C GLY A 164 -7.41 -2.25 -21.86
N LYS A 165 -6.94 -3.19 -21.04
CA LYS A 165 -7.79 -4.09 -20.27
C LYS A 165 -7.26 -4.23 -18.84
N ILE A 166 -8.14 -4.17 -17.85
CA ILE A 166 -7.79 -4.30 -16.44
C ILE A 166 -8.62 -5.43 -15.83
N ILE A 167 -7.95 -6.47 -15.35
CA ILE A 167 -8.56 -7.62 -14.70
C ILE A 167 -8.17 -7.59 -13.23
N GLY A 168 -9.14 -7.59 -12.33
CA GLY A 168 -8.91 -7.70 -10.89
C GLY A 168 -9.13 -9.12 -10.39
N THR A 169 -8.35 -9.58 -9.40
CA THR A 169 -8.72 -10.79 -8.66
C THR A 169 -9.23 -10.45 -7.28
N VAL A 170 -10.26 -11.15 -6.87
CA VAL A 170 -10.91 -11.03 -5.55
C VAL A 170 -11.04 -12.39 -4.89
N SER A 171 -11.08 -12.41 -3.55
CA SER A 171 -11.28 -13.67 -2.81
C SER A 171 -12.72 -14.19 -2.85
N ASP A 172 -13.66 -13.29 -3.21
CA ASP A 172 -15.10 -13.56 -3.26
C ASP A 172 -15.72 -12.59 -4.28
N ASN A 173 -16.64 -13.09 -5.11
CA ASN A 173 -17.33 -12.29 -6.12
C ASN A 173 -18.12 -11.10 -5.53
N GLN A 174 -18.55 -11.17 -4.27
CA GLN A 174 -19.21 -10.05 -3.58
C GLN A 174 -18.31 -8.82 -3.47
N LYS A 175 -17.00 -8.99 -3.55
CA LYS A 175 -16.00 -7.89 -3.51
C LYS A 175 -15.68 -7.31 -4.89
N ALA A 176 -16.26 -7.82 -5.97
CA ALA A 176 -15.97 -7.37 -7.32
C ALA A 176 -16.54 -5.98 -7.64
N ALA A 177 -17.64 -5.60 -6.98
CA ALA A 177 -18.38 -4.38 -7.31
C ALA A 177 -17.53 -3.10 -7.23
N LEU A 178 -16.68 -2.98 -6.20
CA LEU A 178 -15.88 -1.77 -6.00
C LEU A 178 -14.70 -1.67 -7.00
N PRO A 179 -13.90 -2.72 -7.25
CA PRO A 179 -12.91 -2.73 -8.33
C PRO A 179 -13.51 -2.40 -9.70
N MET A 180 -14.65 -2.99 -10.05
CA MET A 180 -15.35 -2.73 -11.31
C MET A 180 -15.79 -1.25 -11.42
N LYS A 181 -16.37 -0.69 -10.36
CA LYS A 181 -16.76 0.73 -10.30
C LYS A 181 -15.56 1.67 -10.50
N LEU A 182 -14.36 1.25 -10.06
CA LEU A 182 -13.14 2.06 -10.11
C LEU A 182 -12.30 1.83 -11.38
N GLY A 183 -12.80 1.04 -12.34
CA GLY A 183 -12.21 0.94 -13.66
C GLY A 183 -11.63 -0.43 -14.03
N ALA A 184 -11.83 -1.48 -13.24
CA ALA A 184 -11.59 -2.85 -13.71
C ALA A 184 -12.64 -3.22 -14.76
N ASP A 185 -12.22 -3.86 -15.85
CA ASP A 185 -13.13 -4.37 -16.88
C ASP A 185 -13.75 -5.70 -16.43
N TYR A 186 -12.98 -6.49 -15.68
CA TYR A 186 -13.39 -7.79 -15.16
C TYR A 186 -12.85 -8.01 -13.75
N CYS A 187 -13.59 -8.79 -12.96
CA CYS A 187 -13.10 -9.36 -11.71
C CYS A 187 -13.33 -10.87 -11.73
N VAL A 188 -12.31 -11.63 -11.34
CA VAL A 188 -12.34 -13.08 -11.22
C VAL A 188 -11.90 -13.53 -9.83
N THR A 189 -12.29 -14.71 -9.41
CA THR A 189 -11.73 -15.35 -8.20
C THR A 189 -10.41 -16.05 -8.51
N TYR A 190 -9.75 -16.56 -7.48
CA TYR A 190 -8.52 -17.33 -7.66
C TYR A 190 -8.76 -18.75 -8.17
N ASP A 191 -10.01 -19.23 -8.13
CA ASP A 191 -10.37 -20.56 -8.66
C ASP A 191 -10.26 -20.55 -10.19
N ASN A 192 -9.49 -21.48 -10.74
CA ASN A 192 -9.24 -21.60 -12.18
C ASN A 192 -8.72 -20.28 -12.80
N LEU A 193 -7.83 -19.57 -12.10
CA LEU A 193 -7.32 -18.26 -12.50
C LEU A 193 -6.76 -18.31 -13.93
N SER A 194 -5.91 -19.28 -14.23
CA SER A 194 -5.27 -19.44 -15.56
C SER A 194 -6.32 -19.52 -16.67
N GLN A 195 -7.33 -20.37 -16.51
CA GLN A 195 -8.39 -20.52 -17.52
C GLN A 195 -9.20 -19.23 -17.68
N SER A 196 -9.49 -18.54 -16.57
CA SER A 196 -10.22 -17.26 -16.60
C SER A 196 -9.45 -16.20 -17.38
N ILE A 197 -8.14 -16.07 -17.12
CA ILE A 197 -7.28 -15.09 -17.82
C ILE A 197 -7.18 -15.45 -19.30
N GLN A 198 -6.97 -16.72 -19.66
CA GLN A 198 -6.92 -17.17 -21.05
C GLN A 198 -8.21 -16.80 -21.80
N ASN A 199 -9.37 -17.05 -21.21
CA ASN A 199 -10.66 -16.71 -21.81
C ASN A 199 -10.84 -15.19 -22.01
N LEU A 200 -10.45 -14.38 -21.01
CA LEU A 200 -10.60 -12.93 -21.05
C LEU A 200 -9.59 -12.23 -21.97
N THR A 201 -8.52 -12.91 -22.35
CA THR A 201 -7.45 -12.38 -23.20
C THR A 201 -7.33 -13.09 -24.55
N ASP A 202 -8.33 -13.88 -24.93
CA ASP A 202 -8.34 -14.65 -26.18
C ASP A 202 -7.06 -15.50 -26.37
N GLY A 203 -6.57 -16.06 -25.26
CA GLY A 203 -5.36 -16.88 -25.23
C GLY A 203 -4.03 -16.11 -25.21
N THR A 204 -4.04 -14.78 -25.31
CA THR A 204 -2.81 -13.96 -25.35
C THR A 204 -2.13 -13.88 -23.99
N GLY A 205 -2.90 -13.80 -22.90
CA GLY A 205 -2.41 -13.57 -21.54
C GLY A 205 -2.34 -12.09 -21.16
N ALA A 206 -1.83 -11.79 -19.96
CA ALA A 206 -1.68 -10.46 -19.43
C ALA A 206 -0.26 -9.91 -19.70
N ASP A 207 -0.15 -8.66 -20.11
CA ASP A 207 1.14 -8.00 -20.34
C ASP A 207 1.83 -7.61 -19.04
N LEU A 208 1.06 -7.19 -18.02
CA LEU A 208 1.57 -6.83 -16.71
C LEU A 208 0.73 -7.48 -15.61
N ILE A 209 1.39 -8.19 -14.70
CA ILE A 209 0.76 -8.77 -13.51
C ILE A 209 1.35 -8.13 -12.25
N LEU A 210 0.47 -7.64 -11.38
CA LEU A 210 0.84 -6.99 -10.12
C LEU A 210 0.47 -7.90 -8.95
N ASP A 211 1.49 -8.55 -8.36
CA ASP A 211 1.31 -9.62 -7.36
C ASP A 211 1.71 -9.19 -5.95
N SER A 212 0.73 -9.20 -5.05
CA SER A 212 0.91 -8.98 -3.60
C SER A 212 0.87 -10.25 -2.76
N LEU A 213 0.59 -11.41 -3.37
CA LEU A 213 0.27 -12.65 -2.66
C LEU A 213 1.45 -13.61 -2.56
N ALA A 214 2.24 -13.73 -3.64
CA ALA A 214 3.29 -14.73 -3.79
C ALA A 214 2.74 -16.19 -3.77
N GLY A 215 3.60 -17.16 -3.49
CA GLY A 215 3.23 -18.59 -3.40
C GLY A 215 2.65 -19.13 -4.71
N SER A 216 1.74 -20.09 -4.58
CA SER A 216 1.09 -20.77 -5.73
C SER A 216 0.32 -19.82 -6.65
N VAL A 217 -0.26 -18.73 -6.10
CA VAL A 217 -0.93 -17.72 -6.93
C VAL A 217 0.05 -17.03 -7.86
N MET A 218 1.26 -16.69 -7.39
CA MET A 218 2.31 -16.14 -8.24
C MET A 218 2.77 -17.13 -9.32
N GLU A 219 2.92 -18.39 -8.96
CA GLU A 219 3.32 -19.46 -9.88
C GLU A 219 2.29 -19.64 -11.00
N GLU A 220 1.00 -19.74 -10.65
CA GLU A 220 -0.09 -19.83 -11.62
C GLU A 220 -0.17 -18.55 -12.47
N SER A 221 -0.06 -17.38 -11.85
CA SER A 221 -0.08 -16.09 -12.54
C SER A 221 1.04 -15.94 -13.55
N PHE A 222 2.21 -16.51 -13.28
CA PHE A 222 3.33 -16.47 -14.22
C PHE A 222 3.01 -17.20 -15.53
N THR A 223 2.17 -18.25 -15.46
CA THR A 223 1.68 -18.95 -16.66
C THR A 223 0.67 -18.12 -17.46
N CYS A 224 0.00 -17.17 -16.79
CA CYS A 224 -0.98 -16.26 -17.41
C CYS A 224 -0.34 -15.07 -18.15
N LEU A 225 0.98 -14.92 -18.08
CA LEU A 225 1.67 -13.82 -18.79
C LEU A 225 1.65 -14.04 -20.30
N ALA A 226 1.42 -12.96 -21.02
CA ALA A 226 1.69 -12.87 -22.45
C ALA A 226 3.18 -13.10 -22.75
N PRO A 227 3.58 -13.45 -23.98
CA PRO A 227 4.96 -13.31 -24.41
C PRO A 227 5.44 -11.86 -24.20
N TYR A 228 6.68 -11.69 -23.70
CA TYR A 228 7.27 -10.41 -23.28
C TYR A 228 6.59 -9.76 -22.07
N GLY A 229 5.59 -10.40 -21.46
CA GLY A 229 4.92 -9.93 -20.27
C GLY A 229 5.82 -9.94 -19.03
N ARG A 230 5.43 -9.16 -18.01
CA ARG A 230 6.18 -9.06 -16.75
C ARG A 230 5.25 -9.18 -15.55
N LEU A 231 5.69 -9.96 -14.56
CA LEU A 231 5.06 -10.06 -13.25
C LEU A 231 5.89 -9.27 -12.25
N VAL A 232 5.26 -8.34 -11.54
CA VAL A 232 5.88 -7.58 -10.45
C VAL A 232 5.37 -8.09 -9.12
N ASN A 233 6.21 -8.81 -8.38
CA ASN A 233 5.91 -9.20 -7.01
C ASN A 233 6.30 -8.06 -6.05
N TYR A 234 5.33 -7.58 -5.24
CA TYR A 234 5.56 -6.50 -4.27
C TYR A 234 5.09 -6.85 -2.86
N GLY A 235 4.68 -8.08 -2.64
CA GLY A 235 4.19 -8.55 -1.35
C GLY A 235 4.26 -10.07 -1.20
N ASN A 236 3.88 -10.51 0.00
CA ASN A 236 3.73 -11.92 0.33
C ASN A 236 2.56 -12.06 1.31
N ALA A 237 1.36 -11.65 0.89
CA ALA A 237 0.17 -11.74 1.75
C ALA A 237 -0.37 -13.18 1.85
N GLY A 238 -0.01 -14.05 0.92
CA GLY A 238 -0.30 -15.48 0.97
C GLY A 238 0.54 -16.24 2.01
N GLY A 239 1.70 -15.68 2.41
CA GLY A 239 2.55 -16.24 3.46
C GLY A 239 3.61 -17.23 2.97
N ALA A 240 3.46 -17.83 1.78
CA ALA A 240 4.42 -18.77 1.19
C ALA A 240 5.28 -18.09 0.11
N ALA A 241 6.50 -18.59 -0.09
CA ALA A 241 7.30 -18.23 -1.26
C ALA A 241 6.76 -18.96 -2.51
N GLY A 242 6.92 -18.33 -3.68
CA GLY A 242 6.65 -18.98 -4.96
C GLY A 242 7.94 -19.28 -5.71
N PHE A 243 7.87 -20.22 -6.64
CA PHE A 243 9.01 -20.72 -7.43
C PHE A 243 8.72 -20.61 -8.93
N ILE A 244 9.61 -19.96 -9.66
CA ILE A 244 9.54 -19.82 -11.12
C ILE A 244 10.77 -20.50 -11.73
N LYS A 245 10.55 -21.38 -12.72
CA LYS A 245 11.63 -22.02 -13.44
C LYS A 245 12.25 -21.01 -14.42
N THR A 246 13.58 -21.02 -14.53
CA THR A 246 14.28 -20.16 -15.49
C THR A 246 13.91 -20.45 -16.94
N SER A 247 13.58 -21.69 -17.27
CA SER A 247 13.03 -22.08 -18.59
C SER A 247 11.76 -21.32 -18.94
N ASP A 248 10.87 -21.11 -17.96
CA ASP A 248 9.59 -20.44 -18.19
C ASP A 248 9.77 -18.92 -18.38
N VAL A 249 10.87 -18.38 -17.86
CA VAL A 249 11.25 -16.97 -18.03
C VAL A 249 11.76 -16.72 -19.46
N HIS A 250 12.81 -17.47 -19.90
CA HIS A 250 13.47 -17.17 -21.18
C HIS A 250 12.68 -17.66 -22.40
N ALA A 251 11.96 -18.78 -22.31
CA ALA A 251 11.29 -19.40 -23.47
C ALA A 251 10.18 -18.51 -24.08
N SER A 252 9.58 -17.62 -23.28
CA SER A 252 8.55 -16.67 -23.72
C SER A 252 8.95 -15.23 -23.50
N CYS A 253 10.24 -14.94 -23.28
CA CYS A 253 10.77 -13.60 -23.01
C CYS A 253 10.06 -12.88 -21.85
N ARG A 254 9.60 -13.64 -20.85
CA ARG A 254 8.88 -13.11 -19.68
C ARG A 254 9.85 -12.55 -18.63
N ALA A 255 9.38 -11.65 -17.78
CA ALA A 255 10.17 -11.11 -16.70
C ALA A 255 9.48 -11.31 -15.33
N LEU A 256 10.28 -11.68 -14.33
CA LEU A 256 9.90 -11.60 -12.91
C LEU A 256 10.65 -10.44 -12.28
N LEU A 257 9.90 -9.48 -11.74
CA LEU A 257 10.41 -8.26 -11.13
C LEU A 257 9.99 -8.20 -9.66
N GLY A 258 10.80 -7.58 -8.81
CA GLY A 258 10.49 -7.38 -7.40
C GLY A 258 10.49 -5.90 -7.03
N TYR A 259 9.58 -5.49 -6.15
CA TYR A 259 9.58 -4.15 -5.57
C TYR A 259 9.18 -4.15 -4.09
N SER A 260 9.88 -3.35 -3.29
CA SER A 260 9.58 -3.16 -1.88
C SER A 260 9.58 -1.68 -1.50
N LEU A 261 8.42 -1.10 -1.28
CA LEU A 261 8.28 0.27 -0.77
C LEU A 261 9.02 0.45 0.57
N GLY A 262 8.99 -0.57 1.43
CA GLY A 262 9.72 -0.56 2.71
C GLY A 262 11.23 -0.47 2.55
N THR A 263 11.79 -1.12 1.55
CA THR A 263 13.22 -1.03 1.20
C THR A 263 13.53 0.32 0.57
N THR A 264 12.71 0.79 -0.37
CA THR A 264 12.88 2.09 -1.04
C THR A 264 12.88 3.22 -0.02
N ARG A 265 11.92 3.28 0.91
CA ARG A 265 11.90 4.30 1.98
C ARG A 265 13.18 4.36 2.82
N LYS A 266 13.85 3.22 2.99
CA LYS A 266 15.08 3.12 3.82
C LYS A 266 16.36 3.37 3.05
N LYS A 267 16.42 2.94 1.80
CA LYS A 267 17.65 2.89 1.00
C LYS A 267 17.72 3.93 -0.11
N ARG A 268 16.56 4.36 -0.61
CA ARG A 268 16.44 5.28 -1.74
C ARG A 268 15.21 6.19 -1.56
N PRO A 269 15.07 6.94 -0.43
CA PRO A 269 13.94 7.82 -0.18
C PRO A 269 13.79 8.90 -1.26
N GLU A 270 14.87 9.29 -1.93
CA GLU A 270 14.91 10.22 -3.06
C GLU A 270 14.04 9.76 -4.24
N ASP A 271 13.92 8.45 -4.48
CA ASP A 271 13.05 7.94 -5.54
C ASP A 271 11.57 8.27 -5.26
N LEU A 272 11.17 8.31 -3.99
CA LEU A 272 9.81 8.68 -3.59
C LEU A 272 9.61 10.21 -3.62
N GLN A 273 10.64 10.96 -3.24
CA GLN A 273 10.63 12.42 -3.32
C GLN A 273 10.43 12.89 -4.77
N HIS A 274 11.11 12.27 -5.74
CA HIS A 274 11.01 12.61 -7.17
C HIS A 274 9.61 12.39 -7.78
N ILE A 275 8.78 11.54 -7.18
CA ILE A 275 7.43 11.26 -7.68
C ILE A 275 6.33 11.91 -6.82
N ALA A 276 6.70 12.53 -5.69
CA ALA A 276 5.75 12.99 -4.69
C ALA A 276 4.73 13.97 -5.27
N ASP A 277 5.16 15.00 -5.98
CA ASP A 277 4.26 16.01 -6.57
C ASP A 277 3.23 15.37 -7.51
N LYS A 278 3.66 14.41 -8.35
CA LYS A 278 2.76 13.70 -9.27
C LYS A 278 1.74 12.87 -8.50
N VAL A 279 2.19 12.13 -7.49
CA VAL A 279 1.32 11.26 -6.69
C VAL A 279 0.31 12.08 -5.89
N ILE A 280 0.74 13.18 -5.29
CA ILE A 280 -0.11 14.06 -4.49
C ILE A 280 -1.15 14.75 -5.39
N SER A 281 -0.73 15.29 -6.53
CA SER A 281 -1.65 15.90 -7.50
C SER A 281 -2.75 14.95 -7.96
N LEU A 282 -2.45 13.65 -8.14
CA LEU A 282 -3.48 12.65 -8.49
C LEU A 282 -4.56 12.51 -7.42
N VAL A 283 -4.20 12.67 -6.15
CA VAL A 283 -5.13 12.62 -5.02
C VAL A 283 -5.90 13.93 -4.87
N GLU A 284 -5.20 15.06 -4.96
CA GLU A 284 -5.78 16.41 -4.81
C GLU A 284 -6.80 16.73 -5.93
N LEU A 285 -6.54 16.24 -7.14
CA LEU A 285 -7.43 16.38 -8.31
C LEU A 285 -8.56 15.33 -8.33
N GLY A 286 -8.56 14.35 -7.42
CA GLY A 286 -9.55 13.29 -7.37
C GLY A 286 -9.37 12.21 -8.46
N ASP A 287 -8.23 12.14 -9.10
CA ASP A 287 -7.88 11.08 -10.05
C ASP A 287 -7.66 9.73 -9.37
N ILE A 288 -7.22 9.77 -8.11
CA ILE A 288 -7.18 8.62 -7.19
C ILE A 288 -8.12 8.91 -6.04
N THR A 289 -9.09 8.04 -5.82
CA THR A 289 -10.09 8.16 -4.77
C THR A 289 -10.07 6.94 -3.83
N PHE A 290 -10.57 7.15 -2.62
CA PHE A 290 -10.71 6.10 -1.62
C PHE A 290 -12.17 6.03 -1.15
N PRO A 291 -13.09 5.51 -1.99
CA PRO A 291 -14.54 5.59 -1.74
C PRO A 291 -15.03 4.65 -0.64
N SER A 292 -14.19 3.78 -0.12
CA SER A 292 -14.49 2.88 0.99
C SER A 292 -13.41 3.02 2.06
N ILE A 293 -13.72 3.80 3.09
CA ILE A 293 -12.87 3.99 4.27
C ILE A 293 -13.69 3.62 5.50
N GLN A 294 -13.13 2.75 6.34
CA GLN A 294 -13.67 2.46 7.65
C GLN A 294 -12.76 3.05 8.72
N GLU A 295 -13.31 3.91 9.56
CA GLU A 295 -12.55 4.58 10.63
C GLU A 295 -12.80 3.92 11.98
N PHE A 296 -11.73 3.86 12.79
CA PHE A 296 -11.72 3.44 14.18
C PHE A 296 -11.01 4.49 15.01
N LYS A 297 -11.36 4.62 16.29
CA LYS A 297 -10.56 5.37 17.25
C LYS A 297 -9.22 4.69 17.48
N LEU A 298 -8.20 5.43 17.91
CA LEU A 298 -6.88 4.88 18.23
C LEU A 298 -6.98 3.72 19.25
N GLU A 299 -7.79 3.87 20.29
CA GLU A 299 -8.00 2.86 21.31
C GLU A 299 -8.61 1.54 20.80
N ASP A 300 -9.30 1.59 19.65
CA ASP A 300 -9.92 0.43 18.97
C ASP A 300 -9.01 -0.19 17.88
N ALA A 301 -7.70 0.09 17.90
CA ALA A 301 -6.76 -0.46 16.92
C ALA A 301 -6.78 -2.00 16.84
N ASN A 302 -7.08 -2.69 17.95
CA ASN A 302 -7.28 -4.13 17.97
C ASN A 302 -8.46 -4.57 17.08
N LYS A 303 -9.58 -3.85 17.11
CA LYS A 303 -10.76 -4.11 16.25
C LYS A 303 -10.45 -3.83 14.78
N ALA A 304 -9.70 -2.76 14.50
CA ALA A 304 -9.23 -2.44 13.15
C ALA A 304 -8.33 -3.56 12.58
N HIS A 305 -7.43 -4.11 13.40
CA HIS A 305 -6.61 -5.26 13.04
C HIS A 305 -7.42 -6.54 12.83
N GLN A 306 -8.41 -6.82 13.70
CA GLN A 306 -9.33 -7.96 13.52
C GLN A 306 -10.08 -7.86 12.19
N LEU A 307 -10.60 -6.67 11.85
CA LEU A 307 -11.27 -6.46 10.57
C LEU A 307 -10.32 -6.68 9.38
N MET A 308 -9.08 -6.19 9.45
CA MET A 308 -8.09 -6.43 8.41
C MET A 308 -7.80 -7.92 8.23
N GLU A 309 -7.69 -8.67 9.34
CA GLU A 309 -7.41 -10.11 9.31
C GLU A 309 -8.59 -10.97 8.84
N SER A 310 -9.81 -10.55 9.11
CA SER A 310 -11.01 -11.25 8.64
C SER A 310 -11.12 -11.28 7.12
N ARG A 311 -10.42 -10.35 6.43
CA ARG A 311 -10.50 -10.16 4.97
C ARG A 311 -11.92 -9.92 4.45
N THR A 312 -12.87 -9.51 5.30
CA THR A 312 -14.26 -9.26 4.89
C THR A 312 -14.47 -7.86 4.34
N HIS A 313 -13.61 -6.90 4.68
CA HIS A 313 -13.71 -5.52 4.20
C HIS A 313 -13.13 -5.34 2.77
N ALA A 314 -13.58 -4.28 2.11
CA ALA A 314 -12.99 -3.74 0.89
C ALA A 314 -12.57 -2.28 1.14
N GLY A 315 -11.46 -1.84 0.53
CA GLY A 315 -10.96 -0.46 0.69
C GLY A 315 -9.93 -0.29 1.80
N LYS A 316 -10.06 0.79 2.58
CA LYS A 316 -9.08 1.22 3.58
C LYS A 316 -9.64 1.22 4.99
N ILE A 317 -8.77 0.95 5.94
CA ILE A 317 -9.04 1.08 7.39
C ILE A 317 -8.11 2.17 7.92
N ILE A 318 -8.67 3.10 8.68
CA ILE A 318 -7.98 4.28 9.21
C ILE A 318 -8.20 4.36 10.74
N LEU A 319 -7.18 4.75 11.47
CA LEU A 319 -7.29 5.12 12.87
C LEU A 319 -7.39 6.65 12.97
N HIS A 320 -8.40 7.13 13.67
CA HIS A 320 -8.51 8.53 14.09
C HIS A 320 -7.70 8.71 15.38
N ILE A 321 -6.73 9.62 15.37
CA ILE A 321 -5.75 9.78 16.44
C ILE A 321 -6.05 11.04 17.26
N THR A 322 -6.04 12.21 16.59
CA THR A 322 -6.35 13.52 17.19
C THR A 322 -7.19 14.34 16.22
N ASP A 323 -7.87 15.37 16.73
CA ASP A 323 -8.59 16.36 15.95
C ASP A 323 -7.66 17.43 15.37
#